data_78ca7b8a5614a414717cd028891f9fbf
#
_entry.id   78ca7b8a5614a414717cd028891f9fbf
#
_cell.length_a   1.000
_cell.length_b   1.000
_cell.length_c   1.000
_cell.angle_alpha   90.00
_cell.angle_beta   90.00
_cell.angle_gamma   90.00
#
_symmetry.space_group_name_H-M   'P 1'
#
loop_
_entity.id
_entity.type
_entity.pdbx_description
1 polymer ?
#
loop_
_entity_poly.entity_id
_entity_poly.type
_entity_poly.pdbx_seq_one_letter_code
_entity_poly.pdbx_strand_id
1 'polypeptide(L)'
;TVLLGTFSSVMTSALACGYLIVPPRLVPVIRDHRRATGQPVGALVQHALASYLETGALRRRTQRLRQVYRRRRQLVIDTLADVDGTELLPINGGLHAVLVIDPTSHASFCGAADPHATSSELEASLVRSCAAHGIGVRALSRYWGGEGAKHGIVLGFGRLSDEVLAAALEQVARIIRAEER
;
A
#
# COMPACT_ATOMS: atom_id res chain seq x y z
N THR A 1 18.56 7.23 -18.77
CA THR A 1 17.46 6.81 -17.88
C THR A 1 17.22 5.33 -18.08
N VAL A 2 16.98 4.60 -16.99
CA VAL A 2 16.57 3.21 -16.97
C VAL A 2 15.18 3.18 -16.34
N LEU A 3 14.22 2.51 -16.97
CA LEU A 3 12.89 2.31 -16.44
C LEU A 3 12.74 0.85 -15.96
N LEU A 4 12.33 0.69 -14.72
CA LEU A 4 11.99 -0.60 -14.11
C LEU A 4 10.47 -0.69 -14.00
N GLY A 5 9.90 -1.81 -14.44
CA GLY A 5 8.48 -2.07 -14.31
C GLY A 5 8.16 -3.52 -13.95
N THR A 6 6.94 -3.76 -13.48
CA THR A 6 6.47 -5.10 -13.13
C THR A 6 5.05 -5.34 -13.62
N PHE A 7 4.77 -6.56 -14.04
CA PHE A 7 3.41 -7.01 -14.34
C PHE A 7 2.66 -7.52 -13.10
N SER A 8 3.39 -7.77 -12.02
CA SER A 8 2.83 -8.33 -10.77
C SER A 8 1.75 -7.46 -10.14
N SER A 9 1.90 -6.14 -10.19
CA SER A 9 0.93 -5.19 -9.61
C SER A 9 -0.34 -5.04 -10.47
N VAL A 10 -0.26 -5.32 -11.77
CA VAL A 10 -1.38 -5.15 -12.72
C VAL A 10 -2.10 -6.47 -13.00
N MET A 11 -1.40 -7.58 -12.89
CA MET A 11 -1.93 -8.93 -13.18
C MET A 11 -2.03 -9.78 -11.93
N THR A 12 -0.93 -10.38 -11.49
CA THR A 12 -0.84 -11.19 -10.29
C THR A 12 0.62 -11.30 -9.83
N SER A 13 0.84 -11.30 -8.53
CA SER A 13 2.18 -11.49 -7.95
C SER A 13 2.79 -12.84 -8.30
N ALA A 14 1.96 -13.87 -8.56
CA ALA A 14 2.39 -15.20 -8.96
C ALA A 14 3.14 -15.22 -10.31
N LEU A 15 2.95 -14.19 -11.15
CA LEU A 15 3.64 -14.08 -12.44
C LEU A 15 5.16 -13.87 -12.26
N ALA A 16 5.58 -13.23 -11.17
CA ALA A 16 6.96 -12.91 -10.85
C ALA A 16 7.75 -12.35 -12.05
N CYS A 17 7.10 -11.53 -12.90
CA CYS A 17 7.65 -10.99 -14.13
C CYS A 17 7.74 -9.48 -14.08
N GLY A 18 8.96 -8.97 -14.23
CA GLY A 18 9.25 -7.56 -14.43
C GLY A 18 9.93 -7.29 -15.77
N TYR A 19 10.12 -6.04 -16.08
CA TYR A 19 10.83 -5.61 -17.28
C TYR A 19 11.73 -4.40 -17.00
N LEU A 20 12.78 -4.31 -17.82
CA LEU A 20 13.68 -3.17 -17.85
C LEU A 20 13.65 -2.55 -19.25
N ILE A 21 13.46 -1.24 -19.31
CA ILE A 21 13.68 -0.46 -20.53
C ILE A 21 14.98 0.32 -20.32
N VAL A 22 15.97 0.00 -21.15
CA VAL A 22 17.33 0.53 -21.01
C VAL A 22 17.84 1.10 -22.32
N PRO A 23 18.77 2.04 -22.31
CA PRO A 23 19.45 2.50 -23.51
C PRO A 23 20.12 1.33 -24.26
N PRO A 24 20.16 1.33 -25.62
CA PRO A 24 20.70 0.21 -26.42
C PRO A 24 22.10 -0.25 -25.99
N ARG A 25 22.95 0.66 -25.57
CA ARG A 25 24.32 0.37 -25.10
C ARG A 25 24.39 -0.54 -23.86
N LEU A 26 23.33 -0.57 -23.04
CA LEU A 26 23.28 -1.37 -21.82
C LEU A 26 22.64 -2.76 -22.05
N VAL A 27 21.96 -2.95 -23.18
CA VAL A 27 21.26 -4.21 -23.48
C VAL A 27 22.21 -5.44 -23.46
N PRO A 28 23.38 -5.40 -24.11
CA PRO A 28 24.30 -6.54 -24.07
C PRO A 28 24.74 -6.91 -22.66
N VAL A 29 25.19 -5.92 -21.90
CA VAL A 29 25.70 -6.11 -20.53
C VAL A 29 24.64 -6.72 -19.61
N ILE A 30 23.42 -6.19 -19.67
CA ILE A 30 22.30 -6.70 -18.86
C ILE A 30 21.90 -8.11 -19.31
N ARG A 31 21.92 -8.39 -20.60
CA ARG A 31 21.62 -9.73 -21.14
C ARG A 31 22.62 -10.77 -20.66
N ASP A 32 23.91 -10.43 -20.68
CA ASP A 32 24.97 -11.32 -20.26
C ASP A 32 24.92 -11.55 -18.74
N HIS A 33 24.69 -10.51 -17.97
CA HIS A 33 24.47 -10.62 -16.51
C HIS A 33 23.28 -11.54 -16.19
N ARG A 34 22.13 -11.36 -16.90
CA ARG A 34 20.97 -12.22 -16.72
C ARG A 34 21.25 -13.69 -17.06
N ARG A 35 22.04 -13.96 -18.11
CA ARG A 35 22.47 -15.34 -18.43
C ARG A 35 23.32 -15.94 -17.34
N ALA A 36 24.23 -15.15 -16.79
CA ALA A 36 25.13 -15.60 -15.71
C ALA A 36 24.40 -15.85 -14.38
N THR A 37 23.36 -15.06 -14.06
CA THR A 37 22.58 -15.21 -12.82
C THR A 37 21.52 -16.31 -12.86
N GLY A 38 21.26 -16.90 -14.03
CA GLY A 38 20.45 -18.11 -14.16
C GLY A 38 18.97 -18.00 -13.75
N GLN A 39 18.37 -16.79 -13.78
CA GLN A 39 16.94 -16.58 -13.44
C GLN A 39 16.13 -16.09 -14.66
N PRO A 40 15.94 -16.90 -15.71
CA PRO A 40 15.09 -16.52 -16.82
C PRO A 40 13.61 -16.63 -16.43
N VAL A 41 12.80 -15.65 -16.88
CA VAL A 41 11.35 -15.85 -16.89
C VAL A 41 11.03 -16.97 -17.86
N GLY A 42 10.23 -17.96 -17.45
CA GLY A 42 9.90 -19.12 -18.29
C GLY A 42 9.28 -18.70 -19.62
N ALA A 43 9.64 -19.39 -20.71
CA ALA A 43 9.19 -19.07 -22.06
C ALA A 43 7.65 -19.06 -22.18
N LEU A 44 6.96 -19.98 -21.50
CA LEU A 44 5.49 -20.03 -21.48
C LEU A 44 4.89 -18.73 -20.92
N VAL A 45 5.45 -18.21 -19.82
CA VAL A 45 5.00 -16.95 -19.22
C VAL A 45 5.25 -15.78 -20.16
N GLN A 46 6.39 -15.76 -20.85
CA GLN A 46 6.71 -14.71 -21.83
C GLN A 46 5.74 -14.73 -23.02
N HIS A 47 5.43 -15.91 -23.58
CA HIS A 47 4.47 -16.04 -24.67
C HIS A 47 3.05 -15.67 -24.27
N ALA A 48 2.59 -16.13 -23.11
CA ALA A 48 1.29 -15.75 -22.60
C ALA A 48 1.17 -14.23 -22.39
N LEU A 49 2.24 -13.62 -21.87
CA LEU A 49 2.30 -12.18 -21.67
C LEU A 49 2.31 -11.40 -22.99
N ALA A 50 3.07 -11.87 -23.98
CA ALA A 50 3.10 -11.27 -25.31
C ALA A 50 1.70 -11.28 -25.93
N SER A 51 1.03 -12.43 -25.96
CA SER A 51 -0.35 -12.56 -26.46
C SER A 51 -1.33 -11.64 -25.71
N TYR A 52 -1.18 -11.54 -24.38
CA TYR A 52 -2.02 -10.67 -23.56
C TYR A 52 -1.81 -9.18 -23.87
N LEU A 53 -0.59 -8.79 -24.21
CA LEU A 53 -0.24 -7.42 -24.64
C LEU A 53 -0.77 -7.15 -26.05
N GLU A 54 -0.55 -8.05 -27.02
CA GLU A 54 -0.95 -7.92 -28.42
C GLU A 54 -2.47 -7.80 -28.59
N THR A 55 -3.23 -8.57 -27.83
CA THR A 55 -4.71 -8.50 -27.81
C THR A 55 -5.27 -7.24 -27.16
N GLY A 56 -4.42 -6.38 -26.57
CA GLY A 56 -4.82 -5.20 -25.83
C GLY A 56 -5.55 -5.50 -24.50
N ALA A 57 -5.53 -6.75 -24.05
CA ALA A 57 -6.19 -7.17 -22.82
C ALA A 57 -5.61 -6.47 -21.58
N LEU A 58 -4.29 -6.26 -21.55
CA LEU A 58 -3.63 -5.51 -20.47
C LEU A 58 -4.15 -4.07 -20.38
N ARG A 59 -4.31 -3.39 -21.52
CA ARG A 59 -4.81 -2.01 -21.57
C ARG A 59 -6.23 -1.92 -21.00
N ARG A 60 -7.12 -2.82 -21.44
CA ARG A 60 -8.51 -2.87 -20.94
C ARG A 60 -8.57 -3.15 -19.44
N ARG A 61 -7.77 -4.10 -18.95
CA ARG A 61 -7.65 -4.41 -17.52
C ARG A 61 -7.16 -3.21 -16.72
N THR A 62 -6.11 -2.55 -17.18
CA THR A 62 -5.53 -1.37 -16.50
C THR A 62 -6.54 -0.23 -16.41
N GLN A 63 -7.32 0.01 -17.46
CA GLN A 63 -8.37 1.04 -17.46
C GLN A 63 -9.46 0.73 -16.41
N ARG A 64 -9.92 -0.53 -16.33
CA ARG A 64 -10.88 -0.96 -15.30
C ARG A 64 -10.32 -0.81 -13.90
N LEU A 65 -9.10 -1.27 -13.67
CA LEU A 65 -8.44 -1.17 -12.37
C LEU A 65 -8.26 0.28 -11.91
N ARG A 66 -7.92 1.20 -12.82
CA ARG A 66 -7.83 2.63 -12.51
C ARG A 66 -9.14 3.21 -11.98
N GLN A 67 -10.28 2.80 -12.53
CA GLN A 67 -11.59 3.25 -12.05
C GLN A 67 -11.89 2.69 -10.65
N VAL A 68 -11.66 1.39 -10.45
CA VAL A 68 -11.82 0.74 -9.14
C VAL A 68 -10.95 1.42 -8.08
N TYR A 69 -9.68 1.63 -8.39
CA TYR A 69 -8.73 2.21 -7.43
C TYR A 69 -8.98 3.69 -7.15
N ARG A 70 -9.50 4.46 -8.11
CA ARG A 70 -9.96 5.83 -7.86
C ARG A 70 -11.11 5.86 -6.85
N ARG A 71 -12.10 4.98 -7.02
CA ARG A 71 -13.23 4.87 -6.09
C ARG A 71 -12.77 4.47 -4.69
N ARG A 72 -11.92 3.45 -4.60
CA ARG A 72 -11.37 3.00 -3.31
C ARG A 72 -10.52 4.06 -2.62
N ARG A 73 -9.70 4.78 -3.39
CA ARG A 73 -8.97 5.92 -2.86
C ARG A 73 -9.91 6.98 -2.30
N GLN A 74 -11.00 7.25 -2.98
CA GLN A 74 -11.99 8.21 -2.51
C GLN A 74 -12.65 7.73 -1.21
N LEU A 75 -13.02 6.46 -1.11
CA LEU A 75 -13.52 5.87 0.15
C LEU A 75 -12.54 6.07 1.31
N VAL A 76 -11.24 5.85 1.08
CA VAL A 76 -10.22 6.08 2.11
C VAL A 76 -10.20 7.55 2.55
N ILE A 77 -10.21 8.48 1.59
CA ILE A 77 -10.21 9.92 1.87
C ILE A 77 -11.47 10.32 2.63
N ASP A 78 -12.65 9.95 2.14
CA ASP A 78 -13.94 10.32 2.72
C ASP A 78 -14.11 9.78 4.15
N THR A 79 -13.44 8.65 4.48
CA THR A 79 -13.59 8.03 5.80
C THR A 79 -12.51 8.49 6.78
N LEU A 80 -11.29 8.75 6.33
CA LEU A 80 -10.13 8.92 7.21
C LEU A 80 -9.52 10.34 7.18
N ALA A 81 -9.92 11.22 6.26
CA ALA A 81 -9.30 12.55 6.15
C ALA A 81 -9.57 13.43 7.39
N ASP A 82 -10.77 13.28 7.98
CA ASP A 82 -11.24 14.11 9.09
C ASP A 82 -11.35 13.29 10.40
N VAL A 83 -10.39 12.40 10.65
CA VAL A 83 -10.32 11.64 11.90
C VAL A 83 -9.38 12.36 12.86
N ASP A 84 -9.94 12.88 13.94
CA ASP A 84 -9.19 13.60 14.96
C ASP A 84 -8.00 12.79 15.50
N GLY A 85 -6.92 13.48 15.82
CA GLY A 85 -5.68 12.84 16.29
C GLY A 85 -4.82 12.18 15.20
N THR A 86 -5.22 12.28 13.94
CA THR A 86 -4.46 11.72 12.82
C THR A 86 -4.40 12.64 11.61
N GLU A 87 -3.37 12.47 10.79
CA GLU A 87 -3.20 13.13 9.49
C GLU A 87 -3.14 12.08 8.39
N LEU A 88 -4.10 12.09 7.47
CA LEU A 88 -4.03 11.30 6.25
C LEU A 88 -3.10 11.96 5.25
N LEU A 89 -1.95 11.33 4.96
CA LEU A 89 -1.03 11.87 3.96
C LEU A 89 -1.63 11.80 2.54
N PRO A 90 -1.26 12.75 1.64
CA PRO A 90 -1.76 12.78 0.27
C PRO A 90 -1.51 11.47 -0.47
N ILE A 91 -2.57 10.87 -1.02
CA ILE A 91 -2.50 9.63 -1.80
C ILE A 91 -2.32 9.98 -3.28
N ASN A 92 -1.09 10.30 -3.68
CA ASN A 92 -0.77 10.70 -5.06
C ASN A 92 -0.61 9.52 -6.03
N GLY A 93 -0.54 8.30 -5.50
CA GLY A 93 -0.41 7.07 -6.29
C GLY A 93 -0.27 5.83 -5.43
N GLY A 94 -0.17 4.67 -6.08
CA GLY A 94 -0.09 3.39 -5.38
C GLY A 94 -1.43 2.90 -4.83
N LEU A 95 -1.37 1.91 -3.94
CA LEU A 95 -2.52 1.21 -3.36
C LEU A 95 -2.43 1.17 -1.82
N HIS A 96 -1.67 2.09 -1.24
CA HIS A 96 -1.50 2.24 0.20
C HIS A 96 -1.84 3.66 0.60
N ALA A 97 -2.44 3.80 1.76
CA ALA A 97 -2.63 5.07 2.45
C ALA A 97 -1.81 5.08 3.73
N VAL A 98 -1.36 6.25 4.10
CA VAL A 98 -0.57 6.47 5.32
C VAL A 98 -1.35 7.43 6.21
N LEU A 99 -1.65 6.97 7.41
CA LEU A 99 -2.28 7.76 8.46
C LEU A 99 -1.24 7.98 9.56
N VAL A 100 -0.84 9.24 9.74
CA VAL A 100 0.15 9.63 10.74
C VAL A 100 -0.57 10.02 12.03
N ILE A 101 -0.06 9.59 13.17
CA ILE A 101 -0.57 10.01 14.48
C ILE A 101 -0.06 11.42 14.76
N ASP A 102 -0.96 12.34 15.09
CA ASP A 102 -0.60 13.68 15.54
C ASP A 102 -0.17 13.63 17.01
N PRO A 103 1.11 13.90 17.31
CA PRO A 103 1.61 13.86 18.67
C PRO A 103 1.00 14.94 19.58
N THR A 104 0.36 15.95 19.03
CA THR A 104 -0.27 17.03 19.80
C THR A 104 -1.70 16.71 20.23
N SER A 105 -2.32 15.70 19.63
CA SER A 105 -3.72 15.31 19.83
C SER A 105 -3.89 14.10 20.76
N HIS A 106 -2.98 13.90 21.70
CA HIS A 106 -2.99 12.74 22.61
C HIS A 106 -4.32 12.56 23.37
N ALA A 107 -5.04 13.64 23.65
CA ALA A 107 -6.31 13.61 24.39
C ALA A 107 -7.47 12.96 23.61
N SER A 108 -7.35 12.88 22.27
CA SER A 108 -8.39 12.30 21.38
C SER A 108 -8.06 10.88 20.95
N PHE A 109 -6.90 10.34 21.33
CA PHE A 109 -6.46 9.03 20.88
C PHE A 109 -6.92 7.96 21.87
N CYS A 110 -7.74 7.10 21.38
CA CYS A 110 -8.28 5.89 21.91
C CYS A 110 -7.47 5.26 23.03
N GLY A 111 -8.10 5.15 24.21
CA GLY A 111 -7.66 4.23 25.26
C GLY A 111 -6.19 4.33 25.66
N ALA A 112 -5.54 5.44 25.42
CA ALA A 112 -4.31 5.75 26.09
C ALA A 112 -4.67 5.91 27.58
N ALA A 113 -4.60 4.80 28.31
CA ALA A 113 -4.73 4.79 29.77
C ALA A 113 -3.69 5.74 30.44
N ASP A 114 -2.74 6.19 29.65
CA ASP A 114 -1.70 7.12 30.03
C ASP A 114 -1.72 8.37 29.13
N PRO A 115 -2.05 9.56 29.66
CA PRO A 115 -1.97 10.82 28.92
C PRO A 115 -0.54 11.20 28.50
N HIS A 116 0.47 10.46 28.95
CA HIS A 116 1.87 10.65 28.59
C HIS A 116 2.38 9.59 27.59
N ALA A 117 1.48 8.76 27.00
CA ALA A 117 1.87 7.74 26.04
C ALA A 117 2.63 8.36 24.84
N THR A 118 3.75 7.77 24.48
CA THR A 118 4.54 8.20 23.34
C THR A 118 3.83 7.84 22.03
N SER A 119 4.14 8.57 20.95
CA SER A 119 3.59 8.24 19.60
C SER A 119 3.90 6.81 19.17
N SER A 120 5.01 6.22 19.64
CA SER A 120 5.37 4.82 19.39
C SER A 120 4.43 3.84 20.11
N GLU A 121 4.05 4.15 21.35
CA GLU A 121 3.11 3.33 22.12
C GLU A 121 1.70 3.40 21.54
N LEU A 122 1.28 4.58 21.10
CA LEU A 122 0.02 4.79 20.39
C LEU A 122 -0.02 4.02 19.08
N GLU A 123 1.05 4.07 18.28
CA GLU A 123 1.17 3.28 17.05
C GLU A 123 1.01 1.78 17.34
N ALA A 124 1.72 1.28 18.34
CA ALA A 124 1.67 -0.13 18.72
C ALA A 124 0.29 -0.54 19.23
N SER A 125 -0.38 0.33 19.99
CA SER A 125 -1.75 0.12 20.47
C SER A 125 -2.74 0.06 19.30
N LEU A 126 -2.69 1.03 18.40
CA LEU A 126 -3.55 1.10 17.21
C LEU A 126 -3.41 -0.15 16.32
N VAL A 127 -2.18 -0.59 16.07
CA VAL A 127 -1.92 -1.81 15.28
C VAL A 127 -2.53 -3.05 15.97
N ARG A 128 -2.40 -3.18 17.30
CA ARG A 128 -3.00 -4.28 18.06
C ARG A 128 -4.52 -4.24 18.03
N SER A 129 -5.11 -3.06 18.24
CA SER A 129 -6.56 -2.88 18.22
C SER A 129 -7.15 -3.21 16.84
N CYS A 130 -6.52 -2.76 15.75
CA CYS A 130 -6.91 -3.16 14.40
C CYS A 130 -6.84 -4.68 14.22
N ALA A 131 -5.78 -5.32 14.66
CA ALA A 131 -5.60 -6.76 14.55
C ALA A 131 -6.66 -7.54 15.35
N ALA A 132 -7.03 -7.07 16.56
CA ALA A 132 -8.10 -7.66 17.36
C ALA A 132 -9.47 -7.64 16.66
N HIS A 133 -9.68 -6.67 15.77
CA HIS A 133 -10.89 -6.57 14.93
C HIS A 133 -10.71 -7.22 13.53
N GLY A 134 -9.65 -8.01 13.33
CA GLY A 134 -9.39 -8.70 12.06
C GLY A 134 -8.89 -7.79 10.94
N ILE A 135 -8.44 -6.57 11.24
CA ILE A 135 -7.96 -5.60 10.26
C ILE A 135 -6.42 -5.59 10.26
N GLY A 136 -5.85 -6.01 9.13
CA GLY A 136 -4.40 -6.02 8.94
C GLY A 136 -3.86 -4.67 8.50
N VAL A 137 -3.22 -3.93 9.40
CA VAL A 137 -2.46 -2.72 9.11
C VAL A 137 -0.98 -2.92 9.49
N ARG A 138 -0.12 -2.01 9.03
CA ARG A 138 1.30 -2.04 9.39
C ARG A 138 1.71 -0.75 10.10
N ALA A 139 2.56 -0.88 11.11
CA ALA A 139 3.19 0.25 11.77
C ALA A 139 4.01 1.07 10.76
N LEU A 140 3.82 2.39 10.74
CA LEU A 140 4.53 3.31 9.85
C LEU A 140 6.02 3.37 10.18
N SER A 141 6.37 3.31 11.48
CA SER A 141 7.76 3.32 11.95
C SER A 141 8.64 2.26 11.30
N ARG A 142 8.07 1.13 10.85
CA ARG A 142 8.81 0.04 10.15
C ARG A 142 9.37 0.46 8.79
N TYR A 143 8.87 1.55 8.21
CA TYR A 143 9.32 2.08 6.91
C TYR A 143 10.32 3.22 7.07
N TRP A 144 10.69 3.55 8.31
CA TRP A 144 11.61 4.63 8.62
C TRP A 144 12.99 4.08 8.97
N GLY A 145 14.02 4.62 8.34
CA GLY A 145 15.41 4.29 8.65
C GLY A 145 16.08 5.49 9.32
N GLY A 146 16.46 5.36 10.60
CA GLY A 146 17.16 6.40 11.35
C GLY A 146 16.28 7.17 12.33
N GLU A 147 16.78 8.31 12.81
CA GLU A 147 16.09 9.17 13.78
C GLU A 147 14.91 9.94 13.17
N GLY A 148 13.99 10.41 13.99
CA GLY A 148 12.84 11.22 13.59
C GLY A 148 11.72 10.41 12.92
N ALA A 149 11.57 9.13 13.28
CA ALA A 149 10.50 8.28 12.75
C ALA A 149 9.12 8.92 13.00
N LYS A 150 8.31 8.99 11.95
CA LYS A 150 6.87 9.25 12.09
C LYS A 150 6.17 7.97 12.51
N HIS A 151 5.17 8.12 13.36
CA HIS A 151 4.35 7.03 13.88
C HIS A 151 2.96 7.08 13.28
N GLY A 152 2.34 5.92 13.11
CA GLY A 152 1.04 5.80 12.49
C GLY A 152 0.83 4.44 11.84
N ILE A 153 -0.09 4.35 10.90
CA ILE A 153 -0.38 3.10 10.19
C ILE A 153 -0.30 3.25 8.67
N VAL A 154 0.11 2.17 8.04
CA VAL A 154 0.05 1.98 6.58
C VAL A 154 -1.02 0.94 6.30
N LEU A 155 -2.03 1.31 5.52
CA LEU A 155 -3.12 0.45 5.13
C LEU A 155 -3.18 0.27 3.61
N GLY A 156 -3.46 -0.96 3.17
CA GLY A 156 -3.59 -1.30 1.75
C GLY A 156 -5.04 -1.40 1.33
N PHE A 157 -5.43 -0.71 0.25
CA PHE A 157 -6.82 -0.69 -0.24
C PHE A 157 -7.01 -1.39 -1.61
N GLY A 158 -5.99 -2.11 -2.09
CA GLY A 158 -6.01 -2.70 -3.44
C GLY A 158 -6.73 -4.05 -3.56
N ARG A 159 -6.90 -4.82 -2.51
CA ARG A 159 -7.30 -6.24 -2.58
C ARG A 159 -8.74 -6.55 -2.17
N LEU A 160 -9.35 -5.74 -1.34
CA LEU A 160 -10.69 -5.98 -0.78
C LEU A 160 -11.79 -5.61 -1.77
N SER A 161 -13.01 -6.12 -1.57
CA SER A 161 -14.19 -5.53 -2.24
C SER A 161 -14.47 -4.14 -1.65
N ASP A 162 -15.28 -3.34 -2.34
CA ASP A 162 -15.55 -1.98 -1.88
C ASP A 162 -16.33 -1.97 -0.56
N GLU A 163 -17.25 -2.93 -0.37
CA GLU A 163 -18.06 -3.09 0.84
C GLU A 163 -17.18 -3.48 2.04
N VAL A 164 -16.30 -4.46 1.85
CA VAL A 164 -15.37 -4.90 2.91
C VAL A 164 -14.38 -3.80 3.25
N LEU A 165 -13.91 -3.06 2.23
CA LEU A 165 -13.02 -1.92 2.46
C LEU A 165 -13.72 -0.83 3.26
N ALA A 166 -14.94 -0.43 2.88
CA ALA A 166 -15.71 0.58 3.59
C ALA A 166 -15.91 0.20 5.06
N ALA A 167 -16.37 -1.01 5.33
CA ALA A 167 -16.56 -1.50 6.70
C ALA A 167 -15.26 -1.52 7.52
N ALA A 168 -14.14 -1.92 6.89
CA ALA A 168 -12.84 -1.90 7.56
C ALA A 168 -12.36 -0.47 7.87
N LEU A 169 -12.53 0.47 6.96
CA LEU A 169 -12.16 1.88 7.15
C LEU A 169 -13.00 2.54 8.25
N GLU A 170 -14.31 2.30 8.26
CA GLU A 170 -15.19 2.77 9.33
C GLU A 170 -14.78 2.20 10.70
N GLN A 171 -14.39 0.92 10.73
CA GLN A 171 -13.90 0.31 11.97
C GLN A 171 -12.56 0.92 12.40
N VAL A 172 -11.63 1.20 11.48
CA VAL A 172 -10.38 1.92 11.80
C VAL A 172 -10.69 3.30 12.36
N ALA A 173 -11.59 4.06 11.73
CA ALA A 173 -12.00 5.37 12.21
C ALA A 173 -12.65 5.29 13.62
N ARG A 174 -13.46 4.25 13.88
CA ARG A 174 -14.03 4.00 15.22
C ARG A 174 -12.93 3.67 16.24
N ILE A 175 -12.00 2.80 15.90
CA ILE A 175 -10.88 2.47 16.79
C ILE A 175 -10.07 3.72 17.16
N ILE A 176 -9.88 4.65 16.23
CA ILE A 176 -9.16 5.90 16.49
C ILE A 176 -10.02 6.86 17.35
N ARG A 177 -11.31 7.02 17.03
CA ARG A 177 -12.22 7.93 17.73
C ARG A 177 -12.74 7.41 19.05
N ALA A 178 -12.95 6.10 19.14
CA ALA A 178 -13.86 5.57 20.12
C ALA A 178 -13.21 4.98 21.28
N GLU A 179 -12.35 5.21 21.67
CA GLU A 179 -12.63 4.70 22.97
C GLU A 179 -13.02 5.80 23.91
N GLU A 180 -13.93 6.58 23.48
CA GLU A 180 -14.83 7.38 24.27
C GLU A 180 -15.93 6.50 24.94
N ARG A 181 -15.55 5.38 25.59
CA ARG A 181 -16.45 4.70 26.56
C ARG A 181 -15.67 4.04 27.67
#